data_e496abc02dad721adb8b77c4eb5484ec
#
_entry.id   e496abc02dad721adb8b77c4eb5484ec
#
_cell.length_a   1.000
_cell.length_b   1.000
_cell.length_c   1.000
_cell.angle_alpha   90.00
_cell.angle_beta   90.00
_cell.angle_gamma   90.00
#
_symmetry.space_group_name_H-M   'P 1'
#
loop_
_entity.id
_entity.type
_entity.pdbx_description
1 polymer ?
#
loop_
_entity_poly.entity_id
_entity_poly.type
_entity_poly.pdbx_seq_one_letter_code
_entity_poly.pdbx_strand_id
1 'polypeptide(L)'
;MSDLSTKKKGLPIKTIVAIGIGAALVVAIYQVSIPVGFIPNTRLQFNAAIIALIGAIFGPIAGLFTGLLSHTIGDALFYGGIWWSWVIADGVYGILVGLTFKKLRISEGGFGSKQALIFNINQVFANAVAWLLVAPVLDILIYAEPSDKVFVQGVTAFAANGAVTLVVGTILAFAYSKIRTGNSSLEKEA
;
A
#
# COMPACT_ATOMS: atom_id res chain seq x y z
N MET A 1 37.05 27.92 6.96
CA MET A 1 35.59 27.82 7.20
C MET A 1 35.02 27.02 6.04
N SER A 2 34.81 25.73 6.22
CA SER A 2 34.27 24.82 5.21
C SER A 2 32.76 24.90 5.26
N ASP A 3 32.17 25.39 4.19
CA ASP A 3 30.71 25.48 3.98
C ASP A 3 30.13 24.07 3.85
N LEU A 4 29.61 23.54 4.94
CA LEU A 4 28.84 22.29 4.98
C LEU A 4 27.40 22.58 4.53
N SER A 5 27.25 22.94 3.27
CA SER A 5 25.96 22.96 2.59
C SER A 5 25.44 21.53 2.48
N THR A 6 24.76 21.05 3.51
CA THR A 6 23.96 19.83 3.45
C THR A 6 22.78 20.05 2.52
N LYS A 7 22.98 19.86 1.20
CA LYS A 7 21.87 19.78 0.25
C LYS A 7 20.90 18.71 0.75
N LYS A 8 19.75 19.10 1.28
CA LYS A 8 18.63 18.20 1.55
C LYS A 8 18.30 17.51 0.22
N LYS A 9 18.68 16.23 0.10
CA LYS A 9 18.31 15.43 -1.07
C LYS A 9 16.80 15.27 -1.05
N GLY A 10 16.10 15.89 -2.00
CA GLY A 10 14.67 15.65 -2.22
C GLY A 10 14.39 14.18 -2.58
N LEU A 11 13.11 13.81 -2.63
CA LEU A 11 12.73 12.48 -3.09
C LEU A 11 13.23 12.25 -4.53
N PRO A 12 13.74 11.04 -4.84
CA PRO A 12 14.12 10.69 -6.21
C PRO A 12 12.93 10.82 -7.16
N ILE A 13 13.17 11.33 -8.36
CA ILE A 13 12.12 11.50 -9.38
C ILE A 13 11.36 10.18 -9.63
N LYS A 14 12.07 9.04 -9.65
CA LYS A 14 11.47 7.70 -9.79
C LYS A 14 10.42 7.42 -8.71
N THR A 15 10.69 7.84 -7.47
CA THR A 15 9.75 7.68 -6.35
C THR A 15 8.51 8.55 -6.52
N ILE A 16 8.68 9.80 -6.96
CA ILE A 16 7.56 10.72 -7.20
C ILE A 16 6.66 10.19 -8.32
N VAL A 17 7.26 9.75 -9.42
CA VAL A 17 6.52 9.14 -10.55
C VAL A 17 5.81 7.87 -10.12
N ALA A 18 6.46 7.01 -9.32
CA ALA A 18 5.85 5.79 -8.80
C ALA A 18 4.65 6.06 -7.89
N ILE A 19 4.71 7.09 -7.04
CA ILE A 19 3.58 7.55 -6.22
C ILE A 19 2.41 7.96 -7.12
N GLY A 20 2.65 8.81 -8.12
CA GLY A 20 1.60 9.28 -9.03
C GLY A 20 0.94 8.15 -9.82
N ILE A 21 1.75 7.26 -10.42
CA ILE A 21 1.25 6.10 -11.16
C ILE A 21 0.53 5.13 -10.21
N GLY A 22 1.09 4.83 -9.04
CA GLY A 22 0.48 3.96 -8.06
C GLY A 22 -0.87 4.49 -7.57
N ALA A 23 -0.95 5.77 -7.24
CA ALA A 23 -2.20 6.40 -6.83
C ALA A 23 -3.25 6.38 -7.97
N ALA A 24 -2.85 6.69 -9.20
CA ALA A 24 -3.74 6.63 -10.37
C ALA A 24 -4.28 5.21 -10.63
N LEU A 25 -3.43 4.18 -10.52
CA LEU A 25 -3.84 2.79 -10.66
C LEU A 25 -4.86 2.38 -9.59
N VAL A 26 -4.60 2.74 -8.32
CA VAL A 26 -5.56 2.47 -7.25
C VAL A 26 -6.89 3.17 -7.51
N VAL A 27 -6.89 4.44 -7.89
CA VAL A 27 -8.12 5.20 -8.22
C VAL A 27 -8.85 4.56 -9.39
N ALA A 28 -8.15 4.13 -10.42
CA ALA A 28 -8.76 3.50 -11.60
C ALA A 28 -9.49 2.18 -11.25
N ILE A 29 -8.98 1.42 -10.28
CA ILE A 29 -9.61 0.16 -9.84
C ILE A 29 -10.49 0.34 -8.60
N TYR A 30 -10.67 1.55 -8.08
CA TYR A 30 -11.37 1.80 -6.82
C TYR A 30 -12.80 1.23 -6.81
N GLN A 31 -13.48 1.26 -7.94
CA GLN A 31 -14.82 0.70 -8.11
C GLN A 31 -14.82 -0.82 -8.41
N VAL A 32 -13.65 -1.39 -8.72
CA VAL A 32 -13.52 -2.85 -8.88
C VAL A 32 -13.48 -3.49 -7.50
N SER A 33 -14.64 -3.80 -6.97
CA SER A 33 -14.79 -4.26 -5.59
C SER A 33 -15.96 -5.22 -5.44
N ILE A 34 -15.86 -6.13 -4.47
CA ILE A 34 -16.90 -7.11 -4.14
C ILE A 34 -17.57 -6.66 -2.84
N PRO A 35 -18.85 -6.31 -2.83
CA PRO A 35 -19.55 -5.96 -1.60
C PRO A 35 -19.58 -7.15 -0.63
N VAL A 36 -19.28 -6.91 0.64
CA VAL A 36 -19.48 -7.90 1.71
C VAL A 36 -20.89 -7.71 2.25
N GLY A 37 -21.88 -8.39 1.64
CA GLY A 37 -23.30 -8.09 1.73
C GLY A 37 -23.93 -8.13 3.13
N PHE A 38 -23.26 -8.69 4.14
CA PHE A 38 -23.74 -8.73 5.52
C PHE A 38 -23.07 -7.68 6.44
N ILE A 39 -22.10 -6.90 5.91
CA ILE A 39 -21.43 -5.83 6.67
C ILE A 39 -21.62 -4.51 5.93
N PRO A 40 -22.35 -3.54 6.51
CA PRO A 40 -22.58 -2.24 5.88
C PRO A 40 -21.28 -1.52 5.52
N ASN A 41 -21.24 -0.86 4.36
CA ASN A 41 -20.14 -0.03 3.89
C ASN A 41 -18.78 -0.76 3.79
N THR A 42 -18.80 -2.10 3.69
CA THR A 42 -17.59 -2.90 3.60
C THR A 42 -17.49 -3.59 2.25
N ARG A 43 -16.33 -3.42 1.58
CA ARG A 43 -16.08 -3.97 0.25
C ARG A 43 -14.70 -4.61 0.22
N LEU A 44 -14.56 -5.72 -0.49
CA LEU A 44 -13.27 -6.31 -0.80
C LEU A 44 -12.69 -5.60 -2.02
N GLN A 45 -11.55 -4.94 -1.86
CA GLN A 45 -10.90 -4.12 -2.88
C GLN A 45 -9.48 -4.61 -3.15
N PHE A 46 -8.95 -4.29 -4.34
CA PHE A 46 -7.57 -4.65 -4.73
C PHE A 46 -6.54 -3.56 -4.38
N ASN A 47 -6.99 -2.45 -3.82
CA ASN A 47 -6.19 -1.26 -3.52
C ASN A 47 -4.97 -1.57 -2.66
N ALA A 48 -5.15 -2.36 -1.59
CA ALA A 48 -4.09 -2.74 -0.66
C ALA A 48 -2.92 -3.45 -1.35
N ALA A 49 -3.19 -4.29 -2.34
CA ALA A 49 -2.14 -4.98 -3.09
C ALA A 49 -1.26 -4.02 -3.90
N ILE A 50 -1.83 -2.96 -4.49
CA ILE A 50 -1.08 -1.95 -5.24
C ILE A 50 -0.31 -1.04 -4.30
N ILE A 51 -0.92 -0.56 -3.21
CA ILE A 51 -0.23 0.24 -2.19
C ILE A 51 0.97 -0.54 -1.65
N ALA A 52 0.77 -1.83 -1.33
CA ALA A 52 1.84 -2.71 -0.88
C ALA A 52 2.95 -2.87 -1.91
N LEU A 53 2.60 -3.07 -3.18
CA LEU A 53 3.58 -3.20 -4.26
C LEU A 53 4.45 -1.95 -4.38
N ILE A 54 3.84 -0.76 -4.41
CA ILE A 54 4.58 0.50 -4.51
C ILE A 54 5.48 0.70 -3.28
N GLY A 55 4.99 0.45 -2.07
CA GLY A 55 5.79 0.49 -0.85
C GLY A 55 6.95 -0.52 -0.87
N ALA A 56 6.70 -1.75 -1.30
CA ALA A 56 7.68 -2.82 -1.37
C ALA A 56 8.79 -2.58 -2.42
N ILE A 57 8.51 -1.83 -3.48
CA ILE A 57 9.48 -1.52 -4.55
C ILE A 57 10.24 -0.22 -4.28
N PHE A 58 9.53 0.84 -3.87
CA PHE A 58 10.06 2.21 -3.81
C PHE A 58 10.26 2.74 -2.38
N GLY A 59 9.87 1.95 -1.38
CA GLY A 59 10.10 2.23 0.03
C GLY A 59 8.93 2.93 0.75
N PRO A 60 9.12 3.23 2.06
CA PRO A 60 8.02 3.64 2.94
C PRO A 60 7.36 4.96 2.54
N ILE A 61 8.14 5.93 2.06
CA ILE A 61 7.59 7.22 1.61
C ILE A 61 6.68 7.04 0.38
N ALA A 62 7.08 6.15 -0.54
CA ALA A 62 6.25 5.85 -1.71
C ALA A 62 4.93 5.17 -1.31
N GLY A 63 4.99 4.19 -0.42
CA GLY A 63 3.79 3.53 0.12
C GLY A 63 2.87 4.51 0.84
N LEU A 64 3.41 5.38 1.72
CA LEU A 64 2.66 6.42 2.43
C LEU A 64 1.83 7.27 1.46
N PHE A 65 2.53 7.94 0.54
CA PHE A 65 1.85 8.88 -0.34
C PHE A 65 0.94 8.21 -1.36
N THR A 66 1.26 6.99 -1.80
CA THR A 66 0.33 6.22 -2.64
C THR A 66 -0.96 5.93 -1.88
N GLY A 67 -0.90 5.45 -0.64
CA GLY A 67 -2.08 5.20 0.19
C GLY A 67 -2.90 6.46 0.44
N LEU A 68 -2.25 7.52 0.95
CA LEU A 68 -2.94 8.79 1.24
C LEU A 68 -3.62 9.37 0.00
N LEU A 69 -2.88 9.52 -1.10
CA LEU A 69 -3.40 10.18 -2.31
C LEU A 69 -4.51 9.35 -2.96
N SER A 70 -4.30 8.05 -3.12
CA SER A 70 -5.28 7.20 -3.78
C SER A 70 -6.60 7.12 -3.03
N HIS A 71 -6.56 6.97 -1.70
CA HIS A 71 -7.77 6.91 -0.89
C HIS A 71 -8.49 8.26 -0.89
N THR A 72 -7.75 9.35 -0.67
CA THR A 72 -8.32 10.72 -0.71
C THR A 72 -9.03 11.00 -2.03
N ILE A 73 -8.38 10.69 -3.16
CA ILE A 73 -8.96 10.92 -4.48
C ILE A 73 -10.14 9.98 -4.73
N GLY A 74 -10.02 8.70 -4.35
CA GLY A 74 -11.07 7.71 -4.47
C GLY A 74 -12.34 8.11 -3.71
N ASP A 75 -12.18 8.51 -2.45
CA ASP A 75 -13.29 8.97 -1.62
C ASP A 75 -13.96 10.22 -2.20
N ALA A 76 -13.16 11.21 -2.59
CA ALA A 76 -13.67 12.45 -3.17
C ALA A 76 -14.46 12.21 -4.48
N LEU A 77 -14.00 11.27 -5.33
CA LEU A 77 -14.63 10.99 -6.61
C LEU A 77 -15.89 10.10 -6.51
N PHE A 78 -15.86 9.11 -5.60
CA PHE A 78 -16.83 8.02 -5.63
C PHE A 78 -17.80 8.00 -4.45
N TYR A 79 -17.43 8.64 -3.31
CA TYR A 79 -18.28 8.63 -2.11
C TYR A 79 -18.72 10.02 -1.67
N GLY A 80 -18.29 11.09 -2.35
CA GLY A 80 -18.74 12.46 -2.09
C GLY A 80 -18.18 13.09 -0.81
N GLY A 81 -17.30 12.42 -0.09
CA GLY A 81 -16.66 12.92 1.13
C GLY A 81 -15.45 12.07 1.52
N ILE A 82 -14.44 12.68 2.12
CA ILE A 82 -13.21 12.00 2.49
C ILE A 82 -13.30 11.47 3.92
N TRP A 83 -13.06 10.18 4.10
CA TRP A 83 -13.04 9.53 5.42
C TRP A 83 -11.61 9.42 5.95
N TRP A 84 -11.16 10.45 6.64
CA TRP A 84 -9.76 10.65 7.01
C TRP A 84 -9.13 9.54 7.85
N SER A 85 -9.89 8.88 8.71
CA SER A 85 -9.42 7.74 9.51
C SER A 85 -8.88 6.61 8.64
N TRP A 86 -9.62 6.27 7.58
CA TRP A 86 -9.24 5.21 6.64
C TRP A 86 -8.16 5.67 5.67
N VAL A 87 -8.18 6.94 5.26
CA VAL A 87 -7.07 7.55 4.48
C VAL A 87 -5.75 7.44 5.23
N ILE A 88 -5.74 7.82 6.51
CA ILE A 88 -4.55 7.73 7.36
C ILE A 88 -4.12 6.28 7.54
N ALA A 89 -5.07 5.35 7.74
CA ALA A 89 -4.79 3.92 7.86
C ALA A 89 -4.09 3.36 6.62
N ASP A 90 -4.53 3.72 5.40
CA ASP A 90 -3.86 3.33 4.15
C ASP A 90 -2.44 3.92 4.03
N GLY A 91 -2.24 5.17 4.48
CA GLY A 91 -0.91 5.78 4.58
C GLY A 91 0.01 5.00 5.52
N VAL A 92 -0.48 4.66 6.73
CA VAL A 92 0.26 3.85 7.72
C VAL A 92 0.56 2.45 7.17
N TYR A 93 -0.42 1.81 6.53
CA TYR A 93 -0.21 0.52 5.86
C TYR A 93 0.93 0.60 4.85
N GLY A 94 0.90 1.60 3.96
CA GLY A 94 1.92 1.81 2.94
C GLY A 94 3.33 2.04 3.52
N ILE A 95 3.46 2.84 4.61
CA ILE A 95 4.74 3.01 5.31
C ILE A 95 5.25 1.66 5.81
N LEU A 96 4.43 0.93 6.55
CA LEU A 96 4.85 -0.29 7.23
C LEU A 96 5.27 -1.38 6.23
N VAL A 97 4.52 -1.57 5.14
CA VAL A 97 4.92 -2.50 4.08
C VAL A 97 6.25 -2.06 3.46
N GLY A 98 6.42 -0.76 3.23
CA GLY A 98 7.62 -0.19 2.63
C GLY A 98 8.90 -0.33 3.48
N LEU A 99 8.81 -0.57 4.79
CA LEU A 99 9.99 -0.71 5.66
C LEU A 99 10.91 -1.87 5.25
N THR A 100 10.37 -2.89 4.62
CA THR A 100 11.16 -4.07 4.21
C THR A 100 11.69 -3.98 2.78
N PHE A 101 11.46 -2.90 2.02
CA PHE A 101 11.71 -2.79 0.57
C PHE A 101 13.14 -3.22 0.16
N LYS A 102 14.18 -2.84 0.93
CA LYS A 102 15.57 -3.24 0.65
C LYS A 102 15.79 -4.75 0.76
N LYS A 103 15.10 -5.41 1.70
CA LYS A 103 15.21 -6.86 1.92
C LYS A 103 14.49 -7.65 0.84
N LEU A 104 13.49 -7.06 0.19
CA LEU A 104 12.67 -7.71 -0.82
C LEU A 104 13.36 -7.79 -2.19
N ARG A 105 14.31 -6.89 -2.49
CA ARG A 105 15.11 -6.89 -3.72
C ARG A 105 14.30 -6.98 -5.02
N ILE A 106 13.07 -6.47 -5.01
CA ILE A 106 12.14 -6.57 -6.15
C ILE A 106 12.71 -5.86 -7.37
N SER A 107 13.22 -4.63 -7.19
CA SER A 107 13.83 -3.82 -8.26
C SER A 107 15.11 -4.42 -8.85
N GLU A 108 15.74 -5.35 -8.13
CA GLU A 108 16.98 -6.02 -8.52
C GLU A 108 16.73 -7.39 -9.17
N GLY A 109 15.46 -7.79 -9.35
CA GLY A 109 15.11 -9.11 -9.84
C GLY A 109 15.29 -10.26 -8.82
N GLY A 110 15.51 -9.93 -7.55
CA GLY A 110 15.83 -10.90 -6.49
C GLY A 110 14.64 -11.38 -5.65
N PHE A 111 13.40 -11.16 -6.10
CA PHE A 111 12.21 -11.58 -5.36
C PHE A 111 11.94 -13.08 -5.54
N GLY A 112 12.36 -13.89 -4.59
CA GLY A 112 12.15 -15.34 -4.53
C GLY A 112 11.26 -15.74 -3.34
N SER A 113 11.21 -17.04 -3.04
CA SER A 113 10.34 -17.60 -1.97
C SER A 113 10.63 -16.99 -0.59
N LYS A 114 11.90 -16.76 -0.26
CA LYS A 114 12.30 -16.11 1.00
C LYS A 114 11.78 -14.67 1.08
N GLN A 115 11.89 -13.91 -0.01
CA GLN A 115 11.41 -12.54 -0.08
C GLN A 115 9.89 -12.48 -0.04
N ALA A 116 9.21 -13.42 -0.69
CA ALA A 116 7.75 -13.56 -0.62
C ALA A 116 7.29 -13.83 0.82
N LEU A 117 7.99 -14.67 1.57
CA LEU A 117 7.69 -14.91 2.99
C LEU A 117 7.88 -13.64 3.83
N ILE A 118 8.99 -12.91 3.64
CA ILE A 118 9.25 -11.63 4.34
C ILE A 118 8.16 -10.61 4.00
N PHE A 119 7.80 -10.48 2.72
CA PHE A 119 6.75 -9.58 2.26
C PHE A 119 5.41 -9.93 2.94
N ASN A 120 5.03 -11.21 2.95
CA ASN A 120 3.75 -11.62 3.50
C ASN A 120 3.66 -11.52 5.03
N ILE A 121 4.72 -11.81 5.77
CA ILE A 121 4.76 -11.56 7.22
C ILE A 121 4.61 -10.05 7.48
N ASN A 122 5.35 -9.21 6.77
CA ASN A 122 5.31 -7.78 6.95
C ASN A 122 3.96 -7.17 6.56
N GLN A 123 3.35 -7.59 5.43
CA GLN A 123 2.06 -7.06 5.02
C GLN A 123 0.93 -7.48 5.97
N VAL A 124 0.96 -8.69 6.54
CA VAL A 124 -0.02 -9.11 7.56
C VAL A 124 0.12 -8.24 8.81
N PHE A 125 1.34 -7.99 9.28
CA PHE A 125 1.59 -7.06 10.38
C PHE A 125 1.09 -5.65 10.07
N ALA A 126 1.41 -5.12 8.88
CA ALA A 126 0.98 -3.78 8.44
C ALA A 126 -0.55 -3.67 8.36
N ASN A 127 -1.23 -4.70 7.82
CA ASN A 127 -2.68 -4.77 7.80
C ASN A 127 -3.28 -4.80 9.22
N ALA A 128 -2.69 -5.58 10.13
CA ALA A 128 -3.16 -5.63 11.52
C ALA A 128 -3.09 -4.25 12.17
N VAL A 129 -1.96 -3.54 12.04
CA VAL A 129 -1.80 -2.19 12.59
C VAL A 129 -2.79 -1.22 11.96
N ALA A 130 -2.93 -1.20 10.65
CA ALA A 130 -3.80 -0.25 9.95
C ALA A 130 -5.29 -0.48 10.27
N TRP A 131 -5.76 -1.72 10.17
CA TRP A 131 -7.19 -2.03 10.19
C TRP A 131 -7.72 -2.50 11.54
N LEU A 132 -6.90 -3.06 12.42
CA LEU A 132 -7.35 -3.43 13.77
C LEU A 132 -7.06 -2.35 14.83
N LEU A 133 -6.18 -1.39 14.51
CA LEU A 133 -5.79 -0.35 15.46
C LEU A 133 -6.06 1.05 14.92
N VAL A 134 -5.38 1.46 13.83
CA VAL A 134 -5.39 2.87 13.38
C VAL A 134 -6.77 3.30 12.92
N ALA A 135 -7.39 2.57 11.99
CA ALA A 135 -8.70 2.95 11.45
C ALA A 135 -9.78 2.96 12.52
N PRO A 136 -10.01 1.90 13.34
CA PRO A 136 -11.04 1.92 14.37
C PRO A 136 -10.83 2.99 15.42
N VAL A 137 -9.59 3.20 15.89
CA VAL A 137 -9.31 4.23 16.90
C VAL A 137 -9.59 5.63 16.35
N LEU A 138 -9.18 5.91 15.11
CA LEU A 138 -9.44 7.21 14.50
C LEU A 138 -10.93 7.41 14.16
N ASP A 139 -11.65 6.36 13.78
CA ASP A 139 -13.11 6.44 13.56
C ASP A 139 -13.84 6.84 14.85
N ILE A 140 -13.47 6.28 15.98
CA ILE A 140 -14.03 6.64 17.29
C ILE A 140 -13.65 8.08 17.66
N LEU A 141 -12.39 8.47 17.49
CA LEU A 141 -11.90 9.77 17.94
C LEU A 141 -12.36 10.93 17.05
N ILE A 142 -12.45 10.73 15.74
CA ILE A 142 -12.77 11.80 14.78
C ILE A 142 -14.29 11.89 14.53
N TYR A 143 -14.93 10.73 14.40
CA TYR A 143 -16.32 10.66 13.93
C TYR A 143 -17.31 10.17 15.00
N ALA A 144 -16.82 9.85 16.21
CA ALA A 144 -17.62 9.27 17.30
C ALA A 144 -18.42 8.02 16.88
N GLU A 145 -17.87 7.21 15.96
CA GLU A 145 -18.49 6.00 15.49
C GLU A 145 -18.58 4.93 16.60
N PRO A 146 -19.64 4.12 16.62
CA PRO A 146 -19.79 3.04 17.61
C PRO A 146 -18.66 2.02 17.52
N SER A 147 -18.07 1.67 18.66
CA SER A 147 -16.89 0.79 18.72
C SER A 147 -17.14 -0.61 18.16
N ASP A 148 -18.29 -1.20 18.42
CA ASP A 148 -18.70 -2.50 17.89
C ASP A 148 -18.73 -2.51 16.36
N LYS A 149 -19.28 -1.46 15.73
CA LYS A 149 -19.31 -1.27 14.29
C LYS A 149 -17.90 -1.19 13.69
N VAL A 150 -17.05 -0.29 14.22
CA VAL A 150 -15.74 -0.02 13.61
C VAL A 150 -14.76 -1.18 13.77
N PHE A 151 -14.82 -1.92 14.88
CA PHE A 151 -13.99 -3.10 15.03
C PHE A 151 -14.43 -4.26 14.13
N VAL A 152 -15.72 -4.45 13.88
CA VAL A 152 -16.21 -5.42 12.89
C VAL A 152 -15.74 -5.05 11.48
N GLN A 153 -15.84 -3.78 11.10
CA GLN A 153 -15.31 -3.30 9.82
C GLN A 153 -13.79 -3.49 9.74
N GLY A 154 -13.06 -3.15 10.79
CA GLY A 154 -11.61 -3.30 10.86
C GLY A 154 -11.14 -4.75 10.69
N VAL A 155 -11.78 -5.70 11.39
CA VAL A 155 -11.47 -7.15 11.25
C VAL A 155 -11.74 -7.62 9.82
N THR A 156 -12.84 -7.16 9.22
CA THR A 156 -13.19 -7.52 7.84
C THR A 156 -12.18 -6.95 6.86
N ALA A 157 -11.79 -5.68 7.02
CA ALA A 157 -10.78 -5.03 6.19
C ALA A 157 -9.41 -5.71 6.34
N PHE A 158 -9.00 -6.07 7.57
CA PHE A 158 -7.79 -6.83 7.84
C PHE A 158 -7.77 -8.15 7.07
N ALA A 159 -8.82 -8.93 7.18
CA ALA A 159 -8.91 -10.24 6.52
C ALA A 159 -8.92 -10.10 4.99
N ALA A 160 -9.75 -9.20 4.46
CA ALA A 160 -9.90 -8.97 3.02
C ALA A 160 -8.61 -8.42 2.38
N ASN A 161 -8.07 -7.33 2.93
CA ASN A 161 -6.87 -6.70 2.41
C ASN A 161 -5.63 -7.60 2.57
N GLY A 162 -5.55 -8.32 3.70
CA GLY A 162 -4.50 -9.30 3.94
C GLY A 162 -4.52 -10.42 2.91
N ALA A 163 -5.68 -11.02 2.65
CA ALA A 163 -5.84 -12.09 1.66
C ALA A 163 -5.53 -11.61 0.22
N VAL A 164 -6.07 -10.45 -0.16
CA VAL A 164 -5.80 -9.85 -1.48
C VAL A 164 -4.31 -9.55 -1.65
N THR A 165 -3.67 -8.94 -0.66
CA THR A 165 -2.24 -8.63 -0.74
C THR A 165 -1.39 -9.88 -0.75
N LEU A 166 -1.75 -10.91 0.02
CA LEU A 166 -1.04 -12.19 0.03
C LEU A 166 -1.03 -12.82 -1.36
N VAL A 167 -2.16 -12.84 -2.06
CA VAL A 167 -2.26 -13.46 -3.39
C VAL A 167 -1.81 -12.49 -4.47
N VAL A 168 -2.56 -11.41 -4.66
CA VAL A 168 -2.36 -10.48 -5.77
C VAL A 168 -1.06 -9.69 -5.61
N GLY A 169 -0.78 -9.17 -4.42
CA GLY A 169 0.46 -8.44 -4.13
C GLY A 169 1.70 -9.28 -4.37
N THR A 170 1.70 -10.54 -3.94
CA THR A 170 2.81 -11.48 -4.18
C THR A 170 3.01 -11.77 -5.66
N ILE A 171 1.93 -12.04 -6.41
CA ILE A 171 1.99 -12.26 -7.86
C ILE A 171 2.56 -11.04 -8.58
N LEU A 172 2.07 -9.83 -8.24
CA LEU A 172 2.55 -8.58 -8.84
C LEU A 172 4.03 -8.32 -8.52
N ALA A 173 4.48 -8.60 -7.29
CA ALA A 173 5.88 -8.47 -6.90
C ALA A 173 6.78 -9.44 -7.68
N PHE A 174 6.35 -10.69 -7.86
CA PHE A 174 7.04 -11.67 -8.70
C PHE A 174 7.11 -11.22 -10.16
N ALA A 175 5.99 -10.82 -10.74
CA ALA A 175 5.91 -10.37 -12.13
C ALA A 175 6.84 -9.18 -12.38
N TYR A 176 6.78 -8.15 -11.52
CA TYR A 176 7.66 -6.98 -11.62
C TYR A 176 9.14 -7.36 -11.53
N SER A 177 9.50 -8.21 -10.56
CA SER A 177 10.87 -8.68 -10.38
C SER A 177 11.41 -9.42 -11.61
N LYS A 178 10.58 -10.25 -12.27
CA LYS A 178 10.95 -10.98 -13.49
C LYS A 178 11.20 -10.05 -14.69
N ILE A 179 10.36 -9.03 -14.87
CA ILE A 179 10.54 -8.04 -15.95
C ILE A 179 11.87 -7.30 -15.78
N ARG A 180 12.26 -6.96 -14.57
CA ARG A 180 13.54 -6.29 -14.27
C ARG A 180 14.74 -7.16 -14.62
N THR A 181 14.67 -8.47 -14.35
CA THR A 181 15.75 -9.41 -14.69
C THR A 181 15.91 -9.55 -16.21
N GLY A 182 14.81 -9.62 -16.96
CA GLY A 182 14.82 -9.70 -18.43
C GLY A 182 15.51 -8.50 -19.09
N ASN A 183 15.20 -7.28 -18.63
CA ASN A 183 15.82 -6.07 -19.20
C ASN A 183 17.33 -6.00 -18.95
N SER A 184 17.84 -6.49 -17.81
CA SER A 184 19.27 -6.50 -17.53
C SER A 184 20.05 -7.51 -18.38
N SER A 185 19.41 -8.52 -18.96
CA SER A 185 20.03 -9.45 -19.89
C SER A 185 20.19 -8.84 -21.28
N LEU A 186 19.23 -8.04 -21.73
CA LEU A 186 19.28 -7.35 -23.03
C LEU A 186 20.36 -6.24 -23.07
N GLU A 187 20.61 -5.56 -21.96
CA GLU A 187 21.70 -4.57 -21.87
C GLU A 187 23.10 -5.20 -21.91
N LYS A 188 23.23 -6.50 -21.65
CA LYS A 188 24.53 -7.23 -21.71
C LYS A 188 24.85 -7.78 -23.09
N GLU A 189 23.87 -7.83 -23.98
CA GLU A 189 24.00 -8.35 -25.35
C GLU A 189 24.11 -7.22 -26.40
N ALA A 190 23.98 -5.96 -25.97
CA ALA A 190 24.15 -4.76 -26.81
C ALA A 190 25.49 -4.09 -26.56
#